data_51eca98f838e3091f48a04eb5219687f
#
_entry.id   51eca98f838e3091f48a04eb5219687f
#
_cell.length_a   1.000
_cell.length_b   1.000
_cell.length_c   1.000
_cell.angle_alpha   90.00
_cell.angle_beta   90.00
_cell.angle_gamma   90.00
#
_symmetry.space_group_name_H-M   'P 1'
#
loop_
_entity.id
_entity.type
_entity.pdbx_description
1 polymer ?
#
loop_
_entity_poly.entity_id
_entity_poly.type
_entity_poly.pdbx_seq_one_letter_code
_entity_poly.pdbx_strand_id
1 'polypeptide(L)'
;RHIGQTLQIGMRNSLGDVPGIATDSVYLSATNSALVGGDFYTLIRLPDDCAVMILGDVSGKGIEAASMSALVKTALTAYAWEGAGPTRMARSLNSMLMGFSRVETFVTAFIAKIDLKAGRATYCSAGHPPTMVIRPSSTPLGGGETCGGEVELLGCQSGVIGAFESMVYETRVFT
;
A
#
# COMPACT_ATOMS: atom_id res chain seq x y z
N ARG A 1 -7.09 -28.28 -10.56
CA ARG A 1 -7.95 -27.33 -9.78
C ARG A 1 -7.36 -27.02 -8.40
N HIS A 2 -6.73 -27.97 -7.72
CA HIS A 2 -6.21 -27.79 -6.35
C HIS A 2 -4.98 -26.84 -6.27
N ILE A 3 -4.05 -26.94 -7.22
CA ILE A 3 -2.83 -26.11 -7.27
C ILE A 3 -3.17 -24.62 -7.47
N GLY A 4 -4.13 -24.32 -8.35
CA GLY A 4 -4.59 -22.95 -8.58
C GLY A 4 -5.21 -22.30 -7.33
N GLN A 5 -5.99 -23.05 -6.56
CA GLN A 5 -6.58 -22.56 -5.32
C GLN A 5 -5.51 -22.30 -4.23
N THR A 6 -4.51 -23.14 -4.13
CA THR A 6 -3.41 -22.98 -3.16
C THR A 6 -2.55 -21.74 -3.50
N LEU A 7 -2.26 -21.52 -4.78
CA LEU A 7 -1.54 -20.32 -5.24
C LEU A 7 -2.37 -19.05 -4.98
N GLN A 8 -3.68 -19.08 -5.23
CA GLN A 8 -4.57 -17.96 -4.95
C GLN A 8 -4.62 -17.59 -3.46
N ILE A 9 -4.55 -18.57 -2.56
CA ILE A 9 -4.50 -18.31 -1.10
C ILE A 9 -3.22 -17.56 -0.73
N GLY A 10 -2.06 -17.91 -1.31
CA GLY A 10 -0.80 -17.20 -1.08
C GLY A 10 -0.76 -15.77 -1.62
N MET A 11 -1.59 -15.47 -2.62
CA MET A 11 -1.70 -14.15 -3.24
C MET A 11 -2.71 -13.22 -2.54
N ARG A 12 -3.51 -13.72 -1.60
CA ARG A 12 -4.54 -12.92 -0.93
C ARG A 12 -3.95 -11.74 -0.18
N ASN A 13 -4.64 -10.63 -0.28
CA ASN A 13 -4.37 -9.46 0.54
C ASN A 13 -4.75 -9.76 1.99
N SER A 14 -3.95 -9.32 2.94
CA SER A 14 -4.21 -9.50 4.36
C SER A 14 -3.71 -8.29 5.14
N LEU A 15 -4.46 -7.92 6.16
CA LEU A 15 -4.04 -6.92 7.12
C LEU A 15 -3.54 -7.66 8.36
N GLY A 16 -2.29 -7.40 8.75
CA GLY A 16 -1.72 -7.92 9.97
C GLY A 16 -2.35 -7.26 11.19
N ASP A 17 -2.31 -7.96 12.32
CA ASP A 17 -2.73 -7.41 13.59
C ASP A 17 -1.63 -6.49 14.14
N VAL A 18 -1.97 -5.22 14.32
CA VAL A 18 -1.07 -4.20 14.86
C VAL A 18 -1.76 -3.55 16.06
N PRO A 19 -1.22 -3.72 17.28
CA PRO A 19 -1.82 -3.14 18.47
C PRO A 19 -1.98 -1.61 18.34
N GLY A 20 -3.19 -1.14 18.63
CA GLY A 20 -3.53 0.27 18.52
C GLY A 20 -4.04 0.71 17.15
N ILE A 21 -4.07 -0.19 16.15
CA ILE A 21 -4.65 0.07 14.84
C ILE A 21 -5.80 -0.91 14.59
N ALA A 22 -7.02 -0.39 14.50
CA ALA A 22 -8.15 -1.16 14.01
C ALA A 22 -8.17 -1.09 12.47
N THR A 23 -8.38 -2.23 11.83
CA THR A 23 -8.37 -2.34 10.37
C THR A 23 -9.61 -3.02 9.84
N ASP A 24 -10.07 -2.56 8.69
CA ASP A 24 -11.10 -3.24 7.89
C ASP A 24 -10.74 -3.09 6.40
N SER A 25 -11.23 -4.00 5.58
CA SER A 25 -10.97 -3.96 4.14
C SER A 25 -12.13 -4.55 3.35
N VAL A 26 -12.39 -3.94 2.20
CA VAL A 26 -13.30 -4.46 1.18
C VAL A 26 -12.52 -4.68 -0.10
N TYR A 27 -12.61 -5.88 -0.64
CA TYR A 27 -12.03 -6.22 -1.93
C TYR A 27 -13.09 -6.85 -2.82
N LEU A 28 -13.34 -6.22 -3.95
CA LEU A 28 -14.31 -6.69 -4.95
C LEU A 28 -13.59 -6.90 -6.28
N SER A 29 -13.58 -8.13 -6.76
CA SER A 29 -13.05 -8.42 -8.10
C SER A 29 -14.06 -8.02 -9.18
N ALA A 30 -13.59 -7.34 -10.22
CA ALA A 30 -14.41 -6.96 -11.37
C ALA A 30 -14.81 -8.16 -12.24
N THR A 31 -14.19 -9.33 -12.05
CA THR A 31 -14.49 -10.54 -12.80
C THR A 31 -14.84 -11.69 -11.87
N ASN A 32 -15.99 -12.34 -12.15
CA ASN A 32 -16.49 -13.48 -11.35
C ASN A 32 -15.56 -14.72 -11.37
N SER A 33 -14.56 -14.75 -12.22
CA SER A 33 -13.64 -15.88 -12.39
C SER A 33 -12.28 -15.73 -11.72
N ALA A 34 -11.93 -14.51 -11.24
CA ALA A 34 -10.64 -14.28 -10.59
C ALA A 34 -10.85 -13.66 -9.21
N LEU A 35 -10.37 -14.34 -8.17
CA LEU A 35 -10.38 -13.85 -6.78
C LEU A 35 -9.22 -12.88 -6.49
N VAL A 36 -8.35 -12.62 -7.48
CA VAL A 36 -7.16 -11.78 -7.36
C VAL A 36 -6.97 -10.94 -8.61
N GLY A 37 -6.50 -9.71 -8.45
CA GLY A 37 -6.23 -8.74 -9.49
C GLY A 37 -4.87 -8.07 -9.29
N GLY A 38 -4.68 -6.91 -9.95
CA GLY A 38 -3.52 -6.04 -9.77
C GLY A 38 -3.46 -5.36 -8.41
N ASP A 39 -4.62 -5.12 -7.79
CA ASP A 39 -4.72 -4.50 -6.49
C ASP A 39 -4.07 -5.34 -5.38
N PHE A 40 -3.26 -4.70 -4.56
CA PHE A 40 -2.64 -5.32 -3.38
C PHE A 40 -2.62 -4.39 -2.20
N TYR A 41 -2.74 -4.96 -1.01
CA TYR A 41 -2.54 -4.24 0.23
C TYR A 41 -2.00 -5.17 1.31
N THR A 42 -1.30 -4.58 2.27
CA THR A 42 -0.87 -5.26 3.48
C THR A 42 -0.59 -4.25 4.59
N LEU A 43 -0.80 -4.68 5.83
CA LEU A 43 -0.32 -3.99 7.02
C LEU A 43 0.60 -4.94 7.77
N ILE A 44 1.80 -4.49 8.09
CA ILE A 44 2.86 -5.29 8.68
C ILE A 44 3.27 -4.64 9.99
N ARG A 45 3.25 -5.41 11.08
CA ARG A 45 3.92 -5.00 12.32
C ARG A 45 5.41 -5.29 12.20
N LEU A 46 6.23 -4.29 12.49
CA LEU A 46 7.68 -4.41 12.57
C LEU A 46 8.14 -4.30 14.04
N PRO A 47 9.40 -4.67 14.34
CA PRO A 47 10.02 -4.35 15.62
C PRO A 47 10.00 -2.84 15.92
N ASP A 48 10.35 -2.47 17.16
CA ASP A 48 10.51 -1.08 17.61
C ASP A 48 9.24 -0.22 17.54
N ASP A 49 8.08 -0.84 17.79
CA ASP A 49 6.77 -0.17 17.76
C ASP A 49 6.50 0.55 16.44
N CYS A 50 6.88 -0.06 15.37
CA CYS A 50 6.63 0.40 14.02
C CYS A 50 5.64 -0.50 13.28
N ALA A 51 4.90 0.09 12.34
CA ALA A 51 4.11 -0.63 11.35
C ALA A 51 4.35 -0.07 9.96
N VAL A 52 4.15 -0.88 8.93
CA VAL A 52 4.17 -0.42 7.54
C VAL A 52 2.87 -0.81 6.87
N MET A 53 2.21 0.17 6.30
CA MET A 53 1.03 0.00 5.46
C MET A 53 1.45 0.17 4.00
N ILE A 54 1.02 -0.75 3.17
CA ILE A 54 1.27 -0.75 1.73
C ILE A 54 -0.07 -0.96 1.03
N LEU A 55 -0.38 -0.12 0.08
CA LEU A 55 -1.56 -0.20 -0.77
C LEU A 55 -1.13 0.15 -2.18
N GLY A 56 -1.55 -0.61 -3.19
CA GLY A 56 -1.16 -0.32 -4.56
C GLY A 56 -1.94 -1.12 -5.59
N ASP A 57 -1.65 -0.82 -6.84
CA ASP A 57 -2.21 -1.49 -7.99
C ASP A 57 -1.14 -1.68 -9.08
N VAL A 58 -1.14 -2.86 -9.66
CA VAL A 58 -0.28 -3.24 -10.78
C VAL A 58 -1.06 -3.07 -12.07
N SER A 59 -0.51 -2.33 -13.02
CA SER A 59 -1.13 -2.12 -14.33
C SER A 59 -1.38 -3.45 -15.04
N GLY A 60 -2.54 -3.57 -15.66
CA GLY A 60 -2.96 -4.78 -16.36
C GLY A 60 -4.14 -5.48 -15.70
N LYS A 61 -4.42 -6.69 -16.12
CA LYS A 61 -5.54 -7.50 -15.61
C LYS A 61 -5.26 -9.00 -15.71
N GLY A 62 -6.05 -9.77 -14.98
CA GLY A 62 -5.96 -11.22 -15.00
C GLY A 62 -4.79 -11.77 -14.18
N ILE A 63 -4.37 -12.98 -14.53
CA ILE A 63 -3.40 -13.75 -13.76
C ILE A 63 -1.99 -13.14 -13.78
N GLU A 64 -1.62 -12.45 -14.85
CA GLU A 64 -0.32 -11.80 -14.95
C GLU A 64 -0.20 -10.63 -13.99
N ALA A 65 -1.22 -9.75 -13.95
CA ALA A 65 -1.28 -8.66 -12.98
C ALA A 65 -1.33 -9.19 -11.54
N ALA A 66 -2.09 -10.25 -11.27
CA ALA A 66 -2.17 -10.89 -9.96
C ALA A 66 -0.82 -11.50 -9.53
N SER A 67 -0.10 -12.14 -10.44
CA SER A 67 1.24 -12.68 -10.17
C SER A 67 2.23 -11.57 -9.85
N MET A 68 2.19 -10.48 -10.61
CA MET A 68 3.04 -9.33 -10.40
C MET A 68 2.70 -8.61 -9.08
N SER A 69 1.41 -8.49 -8.74
CA SER A 69 1.00 -7.88 -7.46
C SER A 69 1.51 -8.66 -6.25
N ALA A 70 1.53 -9.99 -6.32
CA ALA A 70 2.11 -10.85 -5.29
C ALA A 70 3.62 -10.63 -5.16
N LEU A 71 4.35 -10.56 -6.28
CA LEU A 71 5.79 -10.27 -6.32
C LEU A 71 6.10 -8.91 -5.71
N VAL A 72 5.40 -7.87 -6.14
CA VAL A 72 5.55 -6.48 -5.68
C VAL A 72 5.29 -6.39 -4.18
N LYS A 73 4.17 -6.96 -3.71
CA LYS A 73 3.83 -7.00 -2.29
C LYS A 73 4.92 -7.69 -1.45
N THR A 74 5.44 -8.82 -1.93
CA THR A 74 6.50 -9.56 -1.26
C THR A 74 7.80 -8.77 -1.21
N ALA A 75 8.21 -8.13 -2.32
CA ALA A 75 9.41 -7.30 -2.37
C ALA A 75 9.31 -6.11 -1.41
N LEU A 76 8.20 -5.37 -1.44
CA LEU A 76 7.97 -4.24 -0.53
C LEU A 76 7.96 -4.70 0.95
N THR A 77 7.36 -5.86 1.24
CA THR A 77 7.39 -6.45 2.58
C THR A 77 8.83 -6.75 3.03
N ALA A 78 9.64 -7.35 2.17
CA ALA A 78 11.05 -7.63 2.47
C ALA A 78 11.84 -6.34 2.74
N TYR A 79 11.67 -5.30 1.92
CA TYR A 79 12.32 -4.01 2.15
C TYR A 79 11.87 -3.36 3.47
N ALA A 80 10.61 -3.51 3.86
CA ALA A 80 10.12 -3.02 5.15
C ALA A 80 10.82 -3.72 6.32
N TRP A 81 10.99 -5.04 6.25
CA TRP A 81 11.72 -5.83 7.26
C TRP A 81 13.20 -5.49 7.34
N GLU A 82 13.82 -5.06 6.24
CA GLU A 82 15.19 -4.50 6.22
C GLU A 82 15.28 -3.07 6.80
N GLY A 83 14.17 -2.52 7.28
CA GLY A 83 14.11 -1.19 7.89
C GLY A 83 14.05 -0.03 6.89
N ALA A 84 13.84 -0.32 5.60
CA ALA A 84 13.73 0.73 4.59
C ALA A 84 12.56 1.69 4.90
N GLY A 85 12.77 2.98 4.66
CA GLY A 85 11.71 3.98 4.65
C GLY A 85 10.93 3.96 3.33
N PRO A 86 9.74 4.61 3.28
CA PRO A 86 8.83 4.53 2.13
C PRO A 86 9.47 4.89 0.79
N THR A 87 10.24 5.95 0.74
CA THR A 87 10.94 6.39 -0.49
C THR A 87 11.99 5.37 -0.96
N ARG A 88 12.74 4.78 -0.02
CA ARG A 88 13.73 3.74 -0.34
C ARG A 88 13.02 2.48 -0.86
N MET A 89 11.90 2.11 -0.27
CA MET A 89 11.10 0.98 -0.72
C MET A 89 10.62 1.18 -2.17
N ALA A 90 10.05 2.36 -2.47
CA ALA A 90 9.61 2.72 -3.83
C ALA A 90 10.77 2.70 -4.84
N ARG A 91 11.91 3.27 -4.48
CA ARG A 91 13.11 3.30 -5.34
C ARG A 91 13.67 1.91 -5.59
N SER A 92 13.77 1.07 -4.56
CA SER A 92 14.26 -0.30 -4.71
C SER A 92 13.34 -1.14 -5.58
N LEU A 93 12.02 -0.98 -5.42
CA LEU A 93 11.05 -1.62 -6.29
C LEU A 93 11.16 -1.14 -7.73
N ASN A 94 11.33 0.18 -7.95
CA ASN A 94 11.54 0.74 -9.29
C ASN A 94 12.76 0.11 -9.97
N SER A 95 13.89 0.07 -9.29
CA SER A 95 15.10 -0.54 -9.81
C SER A 95 14.93 -2.02 -10.13
N MET A 96 14.21 -2.76 -9.28
CA MET A 96 13.91 -4.17 -9.52
C MET A 96 13.05 -4.36 -10.77
N LEU A 97 11.96 -3.59 -10.92
CA LEU A 97 11.06 -3.71 -12.07
C LEU A 97 11.74 -3.29 -13.37
N MET A 98 12.55 -2.23 -13.35
CA MET A 98 13.34 -1.79 -14.51
C MET A 98 14.36 -2.84 -14.95
N GLY A 99 14.83 -3.69 -14.03
CA GLY A 99 15.73 -4.81 -14.34
C GLY A 99 15.03 -5.98 -15.04
N PHE A 100 13.71 -6.06 -15.01
CA PHE A 100 12.95 -7.08 -15.73
C PHE A 100 12.73 -6.66 -17.18
N SER A 101 13.66 -6.98 -18.06
CA SER A 101 13.75 -6.55 -19.47
C SER A 101 12.55 -6.89 -20.39
N ARG A 102 11.45 -7.40 -19.87
CA ARG A 102 10.25 -7.81 -20.63
C ARG A 102 8.92 -7.37 -20.02
N VAL A 103 8.93 -6.55 -18.98
CA VAL A 103 7.69 -6.23 -18.26
C VAL A 103 7.30 -4.77 -18.53
N GLU A 104 6.38 -4.58 -19.44
CA GLU A 104 5.69 -3.28 -19.65
C GLU A 104 4.66 -3.04 -18.53
N THR A 105 5.05 -3.31 -17.30
CA THR A 105 4.18 -3.23 -16.12
C THR A 105 4.68 -2.11 -15.22
N PHE A 106 3.79 -1.20 -14.87
CA PHE A 106 4.04 -0.20 -13.85
C PHE A 106 3.15 -0.43 -12.63
N VAL A 107 3.54 0.13 -11.52
CA VAL A 107 2.88 -0.02 -10.23
C VAL A 107 2.56 1.36 -9.68
N THR A 108 1.35 1.54 -9.17
CA THR A 108 1.02 2.65 -8.28
C THR A 108 1.07 2.15 -6.84
N ALA A 109 1.61 2.96 -5.92
CA ALA A 109 1.67 2.55 -4.52
C ALA A 109 1.59 3.74 -3.56
N PHE A 110 0.87 3.52 -2.46
CA PHE A 110 0.95 4.30 -1.25
C PHE A 110 1.65 3.46 -0.19
N ILE A 111 2.75 3.95 0.34
CA ILE A 111 3.57 3.26 1.34
C ILE A 111 3.71 4.19 2.54
N ALA A 112 3.29 3.76 3.72
CA ALA A 112 3.40 4.51 4.96
C ALA A 112 4.12 3.70 6.03
N LYS A 113 5.12 4.30 6.68
CA LYS A 113 5.76 3.77 7.88
C LYS A 113 5.27 4.55 9.08
N ILE A 114 4.65 3.84 10.01
CA ILE A 114 3.95 4.39 11.16
C ILE A 114 4.80 4.15 12.41
N ASP A 115 5.12 5.21 13.13
CA ASP A 115 5.66 5.16 14.48
C ASP A 115 4.49 5.12 15.46
N LEU A 116 4.27 3.95 16.06
CA LEU A 116 3.13 3.71 16.95
C LEU A 116 3.25 4.46 18.28
N LYS A 117 4.48 4.77 18.72
CA LYS A 117 4.70 5.56 19.94
C LYS A 117 4.46 7.04 19.71
N ALA A 118 4.98 7.55 18.60
CA ALA A 118 4.87 8.96 18.26
C ALA A 118 3.50 9.33 17.65
N GLY A 119 2.68 8.37 17.24
CA GLY A 119 1.43 8.61 16.54
C GLY A 119 1.63 9.36 15.21
N ARG A 120 2.76 9.12 14.55
CA ARG A 120 3.17 9.83 13.34
C ARG A 120 3.56 8.84 12.25
N ALA A 121 3.21 9.16 11.01
CA ALA A 121 3.61 8.36 9.87
C ALA A 121 4.41 9.18 8.84
N THR A 122 5.41 8.54 8.26
CA THR A 122 6.06 8.99 7.03
C THR A 122 5.51 8.20 5.86
N TYR A 123 5.25 8.85 4.73
CA TYR A 123 4.70 8.17 3.56
C TYR A 123 5.34 8.61 2.26
N CYS A 124 5.22 7.76 1.27
CA CYS A 124 5.49 8.02 -0.15
C CYS A 124 4.27 7.58 -0.95
N SER A 125 3.79 8.43 -1.83
CA SER A 125 2.74 8.11 -2.80
C SER A 125 3.32 8.16 -4.21
N ALA A 126 3.32 7.03 -4.87
CA ALA A 126 3.90 6.83 -6.20
C ALA A 126 2.79 6.56 -7.22
N GLY A 127 2.27 7.62 -7.84
CA GLY A 127 1.20 7.54 -8.84
C GLY A 127 -0.13 6.99 -8.33
N HIS A 128 -0.27 6.77 -7.02
CA HIS A 128 -1.48 6.19 -6.43
C HIS A 128 -2.53 7.27 -6.17
N PRO A 129 -3.84 6.95 -6.25
CA PRO A 129 -4.91 7.88 -5.87
C PRO A 129 -4.70 8.46 -4.46
N PRO A 130 -5.16 9.69 -4.20
CA PRO A 130 -4.96 10.33 -2.91
C PRO A 130 -5.57 9.51 -1.77
N THR A 131 -4.77 9.23 -0.75
CA THR A 131 -5.23 8.63 0.49
C THR A 131 -5.90 9.68 1.36
N MET A 132 -7.02 9.35 2.00
CA MET A 132 -7.75 10.23 2.90
C MET A 132 -7.37 9.96 4.35
N VAL A 133 -7.07 11.02 5.09
CA VAL A 133 -7.00 11.00 6.55
C VAL A 133 -8.21 11.75 7.07
N ILE A 134 -9.01 11.09 7.90
CA ILE A 134 -10.20 11.66 8.51
C ILE A 134 -9.93 11.84 10.00
N ARG A 135 -9.96 13.09 10.46
CA ARG A 135 -9.79 13.42 11.89
C ARG A 135 -11.15 13.69 12.51
N PRO A 136 -11.39 13.20 13.74
CA PRO A 136 -12.63 13.56 14.46
C PRO A 136 -12.71 15.07 14.60
N SER A 137 -13.91 15.64 14.39
CA SER A 137 -14.14 17.05 14.71
C SER A 137 -14.06 17.26 16.21
N SER A 138 -13.32 18.30 16.63
CA SER A 138 -13.26 18.72 18.02
C SER A 138 -14.48 19.53 18.47
N THR A 139 -15.40 19.84 17.56
CA THR A 139 -16.60 20.63 17.88
C THR A 139 -17.74 19.67 18.27
N PRO A 140 -18.22 19.68 19.52
CA PRO A 140 -19.41 18.93 19.90
C PRO A 140 -20.62 19.54 19.19
N LEU A 141 -21.21 18.80 18.26
CA LEU A 141 -22.55 19.14 17.79
C LEU A 141 -23.52 18.76 18.93
N GLY A 142 -24.27 19.75 19.42
CA GLY A 142 -25.23 19.54 20.49
C GLY A 142 -26.21 18.44 20.14
N GLY A 143 -26.13 17.29 20.83
CA GLY A 143 -26.99 16.15 20.58
C GLY A 143 -26.31 14.76 20.64
N GLY A 144 -25.03 14.67 20.96
CA GLY A 144 -24.36 13.38 21.24
C GLY A 144 -23.89 12.58 20.01
N GLU A 145 -24.06 13.06 18.81
CA GLU A 145 -23.49 12.47 17.60
C GLU A 145 -22.39 13.38 17.05
N THR A 146 -21.14 12.91 17.05
CA THR A 146 -20.00 13.55 16.38
C THR A 146 -20.07 13.17 14.89
N CYS A 147 -20.88 13.88 14.14
CA CYS A 147 -20.96 13.74 12.69
C CYS A 147 -20.22 14.93 12.05
N GLY A 148 -18.96 14.75 11.77
CA GLY A 148 -18.14 15.71 11.07
C GLY A 148 -16.66 15.51 11.41
N GLY A 149 -15.86 15.20 10.44
CA GLY A 149 -14.41 15.11 10.55
C GLY A 149 -13.74 16.02 9.53
N GLU A 150 -12.58 16.52 9.86
CA GLU A 150 -11.71 17.19 8.90
C GLU A 150 -11.08 16.12 8.00
N VAL A 151 -11.24 16.27 6.69
CA VAL A 151 -10.67 15.36 5.68
C VAL A 151 -9.43 16.00 5.08
N GLU A 152 -8.29 15.35 5.27
CA GLU A 152 -7.03 15.70 4.62
C GLU A 152 -6.75 14.69 3.51
N LEU A 153 -6.46 15.16 2.31
CA LEU A 153 -6.01 14.33 1.19
C LEU A 153 -4.50 14.28 1.14
N LEU A 154 -3.95 13.09 1.32
CA LEU A 154 -2.52 12.84 1.13
C LEU A 154 -2.24 12.69 -0.37
N GLY A 155 -1.86 13.78 -1.02
CA GLY A 155 -1.66 13.83 -2.47
C GLY A 155 -0.50 12.98 -2.97
N CYS A 156 -0.56 12.61 -4.24
CA CYS A 156 0.53 11.97 -4.97
C CYS A 156 1.66 12.97 -5.22
N GLN A 157 2.87 12.58 -4.91
CA GLN A 157 4.07 13.42 -5.08
C GLN A 157 5.03 12.90 -6.13
N SER A 158 4.91 11.64 -6.49
CA SER A 158 5.84 10.96 -7.39
C SER A 158 5.08 10.24 -8.48
N GLY A 159 5.73 9.99 -9.60
CA GLY A 159 5.18 9.16 -10.67
C GLY A 159 5.14 7.68 -10.28
N VAL A 160 4.58 6.86 -11.16
CA VAL A 160 4.44 5.42 -10.99
C VAL A 160 5.80 4.72 -10.89
N ILE A 161 5.82 3.53 -10.29
CA ILE A 161 7.00 2.69 -10.11
C ILE A 161 7.13 1.75 -11.31
N GLY A 162 8.33 1.60 -11.86
CA GLY A 162 8.62 0.68 -12.95
C GLY A 162 8.44 1.25 -14.36
N ALA A 163 8.12 2.56 -14.49
CA ALA A 163 7.95 3.20 -15.79
C ALA A 163 9.18 4.02 -16.25
N PHE A 164 9.95 4.54 -15.32
CA PHE A 164 11.07 5.44 -15.62
C PHE A 164 12.28 5.12 -14.73
N GLU A 165 13.48 5.06 -15.34
CA GLU A 165 14.72 4.77 -14.59
C GLU A 165 15.04 5.84 -13.54
N SER A 166 14.87 7.10 -13.90
CA SER A 166 15.23 8.26 -13.06
C SER A 166 14.03 8.89 -12.38
N MET A 167 13.25 8.09 -11.65
CA MET A 167 12.12 8.61 -10.88
C MET A 167 12.58 9.08 -9.49
N VAL A 168 12.19 10.29 -9.12
CA VAL A 168 12.38 10.84 -7.77
C VAL A 168 11.14 10.54 -6.94
N TYR A 169 11.33 9.88 -5.82
CA TYR A 169 10.27 9.59 -4.84
C TYR A 169 10.47 10.46 -3.61
N GLU A 170 9.41 11.09 -3.16
CA GLU A 170 9.42 12.00 -2.01
C GLU A 170 8.75 11.38 -0.79
N THR A 171 9.25 11.76 0.39
CA THR A 171 8.65 11.39 1.67
C THR A 171 7.93 12.60 2.25
N ARG A 172 6.72 12.38 2.73
CA ARG A 172 5.96 13.33 3.55
C ARG A 172 5.54 12.72 4.88
N VAL A 173 5.02 13.56 5.75
CA VAL A 173 4.63 13.19 7.11
C VAL A 173 3.17 13.55 7.32
N PHE A 174 2.44 12.70 8.06
CA PHE A 174 1.15 13.03 8.66
C PHE A 174 1.08 12.51 10.10
N THR A 175 0.26 13.13 10.90
CA THR A 175 0.01 12.81 12.32
C THR A 175 -1.47 12.60 12.54
#